data_da966c63728358717c6b9dd6bf981c56
#
_entry.id   da966c63728358717c6b9dd6bf981c56
#
_cell.length_a   1.000
_cell.length_b   1.000
_cell.length_c   1.000
_cell.angle_alpha   90.00
_cell.angle_beta   90.00
_cell.angle_gamma   90.00
#
_symmetry.space_group_name_H-M   'P 1'
#
loop_
_entity.id
_entity.type
_entity.pdbx_description
1 polymer ?
#
loop_
_entity_poly.entity_id
_entity_poly.type
_entity_poly.pdbx_seq_one_letter_code
_entity_poly.pdbx_strand_id
1 'polypeptide(L)'
;MGCKFCMTGRQGFQGHLTATDILNQIYSLPERDRLTNIVFMGQGEPLDNLDAVMKVTELLMHKDGWAWSPKRITVSTVGVRRGLVRFLEESPCHLAVSLHNPFANERLEMMPAENAFSLTEFLPMLAKMDWTHQRRLSFEYIVFGGLNDTPRHARELVRLLAPMECRVNLIRFHEIPDSPFHGAQEETMVWLRDY
;
A
#
# COMPACT_ATOMS: atom_id res chain seq x y z
N MET A 1 -13.83 0.74 0.95
CA MET A 1 -12.94 -0.45 0.76
C MET A 1 -13.37 -1.64 1.61
N GLY A 2 -13.65 -1.49 2.89
CA GLY A 2 -14.28 -2.52 3.73
C GLY A 2 -13.38 -3.71 4.08
N CYS A 3 -12.04 -3.53 4.12
CA CYS A 3 -11.12 -4.57 4.57
C CYS A 3 -11.43 -4.97 6.02
N LYS A 4 -11.59 -6.28 6.27
CA LYS A 4 -12.09 -6.79 7.55
C LYS A 4 -11.13 -6.59 8.72
N PHE A 5 -9.84 -6.39 8.46
CA PHE A 5 -8.80 -6.16 9.45
C PHE A 5 -8.51 -4.68 9.72
N CYS A 6 -9.25 -3.77 9.07
CA CYS A 6 -8.95 -2.33 9.10
C CYS A 6 -10.03 -1.56 9.88
N MET A 7 -9.64 -0.83 10.91
CA MET A 7 -10.56 0.04 11.67
C MET A 7 -11.21 1.09 10.77
N THR A 8 -10.43 1.73 9.89
CA THR A 8 -10.96 2.70 8.91
C THR A 8 -12.00 2.06 7.98
N GLY A 9 -11.78 0.80 7.57
CA GLY A 9 -12.75 0.06 6.76
C GLY A 9 -14.10 -0.14 7.44
N ARG A 10 -14.11 -0.24 8.78
CA ARG A 10 -15.34 -0.37 9.60
C ARG A 10 -16.08 0.96 9.81
N GLN A 11 -15.36 2.07 9.75
CA GLN A 11 -15.95 3.42 9.94
C GLN A 11 -16.76 3.91 8.74
N GLY A 12 -16.57 3.27 7.58
CA GLY A 12 -17.20 3.67 6.33
C GLY A 12 -16.56 4.88 5.68
N PHE A 13 -17.16 5.32 4.57
CA PHE A 13 -16.65 6.44 3.79
C PHE A 13 -17.19 7.77 4.37
N GLN A 14 -16.28 8.70 4.67
CA GLN A 14 -16.60 10.01 5.24
C GLN A 14 -16.44 11.17 4.23
N GLY A 15 -15.81 10.91 3.07
CA GLY A 15 -15.54 11.90 2.03
C GLY A 15 -14.09 11.87 1.55
N HIS A 16 -13.85 12.54 0.42
CA HIS A 16 -12.51 12.76 -0.10
C HIS A 16 -11.90 14.02 0.51
N LEU A 17 -10.64 13.93 0.93
CA LEU A 17 -9.87 15.09 1.35
C LEU A 17 -9.47 15.92 0.13
N THR A 18 -9.52 17.25 0.25
CA THR A 18 -8.92 18.15 -0.73
C THR A 18 -7.39 18.11 -0.63
N ALA A 19 -6.70 18.61 -1.66
CA ALA A 19 -5.24 18.76 -1.60
C ALA A 19 -4.80 19.63 -0.41
N THR A 20 -5.57 20.65 -0.06
CA THR A 20 -5.31 21.50 1.11
C THR A 20 -5.45 20.73 2.41
N ASP A 21 -6.48 19.89 2.56
CA ASP A 21 -6.66 19.07 3.76
C ASP A 21 -5.49 18.10 3.95
N ILE A 22 -5.01 17.50 2.85
CA ILE A 22 -3.87 16.59 2.88
C ILE A 22 -2.59 17.34 3.30
N LEU A 23 -2.32 18.51 2.71
CA LEU A 23 -1.15 19.33 3.08
C LEU A 23 -1.23 19.83 4.52
N ASN A 24 -2.42 20.18 5.01
CA ASN A 24 -2.61 20.63 6.38
C ASN A 24 -2.21 19.59 7.42
N GLN A 25 -2.26 18.30 7.11
CA GLN A 25 -1.74 17.26 8.00
C GLN A 25 -0.24 17.44 8.24
N ILE A 26 0.50 17.88 7.23
CA ILE A 26 1.94 18.13 7.35
C ILE A 26 2.18 19.47 8.06
N TYR A 27 1.48 20.54 7.65
CA TYR A 27 1.64 21.86 8.22
C TYR A 27 1.28 21.96 9.70
N SER A 28 0.37 21.11 10.17
CA SER A 28 -0.04 21.06 11.58
C SER A 28 0.96 20.33 12.48
N LEU A 29 1.97 19.66 11.92
CA LEU A 29 2.99 18.96 12.70
C LEU A 29 4.04 19.94 13.23
N PRO A 30 4.31 19.97 14.55
CA PRO A 30 5.42 20.75 15.10
C PRO A 30 6.79 20.38 14.48
N GLU A 31 6.96 19.11 14.11
CA GLU A 31 8.20 18.54 13.56
C GLU A 31 8.28 18.62 12.02
N ARG A 32 7.41 19.33 11.36
CA ARG A 32 7.32 19.37 9.87
C ARG A 32 8.66 19.62 9.18
N ASP A 33 9.51 20.47 9.76
CA ASP A 33 10.82 20.82 9.18
C ASP A 33 11.85 19.69 9.31
N ARG A 34 11.55 18.66 10.10
CA ARG A 34 12.38 17.46 10.32
C ARG A 34 11.90 16.25 9.53
N LEU A 35 10.81 16.37 8.80
CA LEU A 35 10.27 15.27 8.00
C LEU A 35 11.25 14.88 6.89
N THR A 36 11.48 13.60 6.74
CA THR A 36 12.36 13.05 5.71
C THR A 36 11.61 12.33 4.61
N ASN A 37 10.45 11.76 4.91
CA ASN A 37 9.65 10.96 3.99
C ASN A 37 8.16 11.17 4.25
N ILE A 38 7.35 10.97 3.22
CA ILE A 38 5.90 10.94 3.32
C ILE A 38 5.39 9.63 2.74
N VAL A 39 4.47 9.01 3.47
CA VAL A 39 3.74 7.82 3.01
C VAL A 39 2.25 8.09 3.06
N PHE A 40 1.55 7.87 1.95
CA PHE A 40 0.10 7.91 1.88
C PHE A 40 -0.43 6.53 2.28
N MET A 41 -0.36 6.24 3.58
CA MET A 41 -0.70 4.94 4.18
C MET A 41 -1.63 5.09 5.39
N GLY A 42 -2.37 6.18 5.48
CA GLY A 42 -3.27 6.43 6.60
C GLY A 42 -4.68 5.93 6.32
N GLN A 43 -5.65 6.79 6.55
CA GLN A 43 -7.06 6.50 6.32
C GLN A 43 -7.42 6.64 4.85
N GLY A 44 -8.22 5.71 4.34
CA GLY A 44 -8.74 5.76 2.97
C GLY A 44 -7.87 5.07 1.92
N GLU A 45 -8.19 5.33 0.67
CA GLU A 45 -7.51 4.81 -0.52
C GLU A 45 -7.02 5.98 -1.37
N PRO A 46 -5.71 6.22 -1.46
CA PRO A 46 -5.17 7.36 -2.20
C PRO A 46 -5.55 7.37 -3.68
N LEU A 47 -5.61 6.21 -4.31
CA LEU A 47 -5.92 6.14 -5.74
C LEU A 47 -7.42 6.29 -6.06
N ASP A 48 -8.28 6.28 -5.07
CA ASP A 48 -9.70 6.65 -5.20
C ASP A 48 -9.88 8.18 -5.15
N ASN A 49 -8.87 8.90 -4.59
CA ASN A 49 -8.78 10.36 -4.51
C ASN A 49 -7.56 10.89 -5.28
N LEU A 50 -7.30 10.31 -6.46
CA LEU A 50 -6.02 10.47 -7.16
C LEU A 50 -5.70 11.93 -7.51
N ASP A 51 -6.68 12.75 -7.94
CA ASP A 51 -6.43 14.14 -8.35
C ASP A 51 -5.85 14.97 -7.20
N ALA A 52 -6.41 14.83 -5.99
CA ALA A 52 -5.89 15.53 -4.81
C ALA A 52 -4.50 15.00 -4.42
N VAL A 53 -4.29 13.69 -4.47
CA VAL A 53 -3.00 13.06 -4.16
C VAL A 53 -1.93 13.49 -5.15
N MET A 54 -2.20 13.46 -6.46
CA MET A 54 -1.27 13.91 -7.50
C MET A 54 -0.90 15.38 -7.33
N LYS A 55 -1.89 16.23 -7.03
CA LYS A 55 -1.64 17.64 -6.77
C LYS A 55 -0.72 17.86 -5.57
N VAL A 56 -0.91 17.11 -4.49
CA VAL A 56 -0.04 17.17 -3.30
C VAL A 56 1.37 16.70 -3.63
N THR A 57 1.51 15.56 -4.31
CA THR A 57 2.85 15.05 -4.67
C THR A 57 3.59 16.02 -5.61
N GLU A 58 2.89 16.64 -6.56
CA GLU A 58 3.45 17.71 -7.42
C GLU A 58 3.98 18.87 -6.58
N LEU A 59 3.17 19.41 -5.65
CA LEU A 59 3.56 20.53 -4.80
C LEU A 59 4.74 20.19 -3.88
N LEU A 60 4.80 18.96 -3.35
CA LEU A 60 5.92 18.50 -2.54
C LEU A 60 7.23 18.41 -3.33
N MET A 61 7.15 18.05 -4.61
CA MET A 61 8.32 17.91 -5.48
C MET A 61 8.71 19.23 -6.16
N HIS A 62 7.79 20.20 -6.25
CA HIS A 62 8.02 21.44 -6.97
C HIS A 62 9.19 22.24 -6.37
N LYS A 63 10.02 22.83 -7.22
CA LYS A 63 11.23 23.57 -6.82
C LYS A 63 10.94 24.78 -5.91
N ASP A 64 9.79 25.42 -6.09
CA ASP A 64 9.33 26.55 -5.28
C ASP A 64 8.46 26.10 -4.09
N GLY A 65 8.24 24.78 -3.92
CA GLY A 65 7.61 24.13 -2.78
C GLY A 65 8.65 23.58 -1.83
N TRP A 66 8.51 22.29 -1.49
CA TRP A 66 9.49 21.61 -0.61
C TRP A 66 10.69 21.02 -1.35
N ALA A 67 10.66 21.00 -2.68
CA ALA A 67 11.73 20.48 -3.55
C ALA A 67 12.15 19.03 -3.18
N TRP A 68 11.20 18.20 -2.73
CA TRP A 68 11.49 16.83 -2.33
C TRP A 68 11.72 15.92 -3.53
N SER A 69 12.68 15.03 -3.38
CA SER A 69 12.83 13.93 -4.35
C SER A 69 11.59 13.02 -4.32
N PRO A 70 11.10 12.55 -5.48
CA PRO A 70 10.03 11.55 -5.54
C PRO A 70 10.34 10.27 -4.74
N LYS A 71 11.62 9.97 -4.53
CA LYS A 71 12.08 8.84 -3.69
C LYS A 71 11.72 8.97 -2.21
N ARG A 72 11.28 10.14 -1.77
CA ARG A 72 10.82 10.39 -0.40
C ARG A 72 9.31 10.28 -0.25
N ILE A 73 8.59 9.99 -1.34
CA ILE A 73 7.14 9.95 -1.38
C ILE A 73 6.70 8.54 -1.81
N THR A 74 5.89 7.90 -0.98
CA THR A 74 5.30 6.59 -1.30
C THR A 74 3.78 6.69 -1.26
N VAL A 75 3.12 6.24 -2.32
CA VAL A 75 1.67 6.16 -2.38
C VAL A 75 1.26 4.70 -2.29
N SER A 76 0.39 4.38 -1.33
CA SER A 76 -0.12 3.03 -1.13
C SER A 76 -1.47 2.85 -1.80
N THR A 77 -1.78 1.62 -2.19
CA THR A 77 -3.09 1.27 -2.76
C THR A 77 -3.46 -0.19 -2.49
N VAL A 78 -4.75 -0.46 -2.37
CA VAL A 78 -5.29 -1.83 -2.39
C VAL A 78 -5.46 -2.37 -3.81
N GLY A 79 -5.26 -1.53 -4.82
CA GLY A 79 -5.49 -1.82 -6.23
C GLY A 79 -6.83 -1.24 -6.72
N VAL A 80 -6.83 0.03 -7.13
CA VAL A 80 -7.96 0.70 -7.81
C VAL A 80 -7.57 0.87 -9.27
N ARG A 81 -8.19 0.07 -10.19
CA ARG A 81 -7.75 -0.05 -11.58
C ARG A 81 -7.46 1.30 -12.25
N ARG A 82 -8.45 2.18 -12.32
CA ARG A 82 -8.32 3.47 -13.01
C ARG A 82 -7.24 4.35 -12.38
N GLY A 83 -7.23 4.42 -11.06
CA GLY A 83 -6.24 5.22 -10.33
C GLY A 83 -4.84 4.66 -10.46
N LEU A 84 -4.67 3.33 -10.43
CA LEU A 84 -3.37 2.68 -10.52
C LEU A 84 -2.73 2.90 -11.91
N VAL A 85 -3.48 2.70 -12.99
CA VAL A 85 -2.97 2.93 -14.35
C VAL A 85 -2.48 4.36 -14.50
N ARG A 86 -3.31 5.33 -14.16
CA ARG A 86 -2.96 6.74 -14.26
C ARG A 86 -1.78 7.12 -13.35
N PHE A 87 -1.74 6.62 -12.12
CA PHE A 87 -0.60 6.85 -11.22
C PHE A 87 0.71 6.29 -11.79
N LEU A 88 0.66 5.13 -12.43
CA LEU A 88 1.82 4.51 -13.08
C LEU A 88 2.33 5.34 -14.25
N GLU A 89 1.46 6.00 -14.99
CA GLU A 89 1.81 6.82 -16.15
C GLU A 89 2.31 8.22 -15.77
N GLU A 90 1.72 8.84 -14.74
CA GLU A 90 1.89 10.26 -14.47
C GLU A 90 2.79 10.56 -13.25
N SER A 91 2.98 9.62 -12.30
CA SER A 91 3.71 9.88 -11.06
C SER A 91 5.10 9.24 -11.01
N PRO A 92 6.15 9.96 -10.63
CA PRO A 92 7.48 9.36 -10.38
C PRO A 92 7.64 8.81 -8.96
N CYS A 93 6.62 8.92 -8.10
CA CYS A 93 6.68 8.51 -6.70
C CYS A 93 6.71 6.98 -6.55
N HIS A 94 7.17 6.50 -5.40
CA HIS A 94 7.14 5.09 -5.05
C HIS A 94 5.71 4.57 -4.92
N LEU A 95 5.52 3.31 -5.27
CA LEU A 95 4.26 2.59 -5.13
C LEU A 95 4.38 1.51 -4.06
N ALA A 96 3.42 1.47 -3.15
CA ALA A 96 3.19 0.37 -2.24
C ALA A 96 1.84 -0.28 -2.53
N VAL A 97 1.79 -1.60 -2.60
CA VAL A 97 0.56 -2.34 -2.90
C VAL A 97 0.18 -3.20 -1.70
N SER A 98 -1.00 -2.97 -1.15
CA SER A 98 -1.59 -3.80 -0.09
C SER A 98 -1.98 -5.17 -0.65
N LEU A 99 -1.07 -6.13 -0.54
CA LEU A 99 -1.25 -7.48 -1.07
C LEU A 99 -1.96 -8.39 -0.06
N HIS A 100 -1.37 -8.56 1.11
CA HIS A 100 -1.82 -9.28 2.31
C HIS A 100 -2.20 -10.76 2.13
N ASN A 101 -2.44 -11.23 0.91
CA ASN A 101 -2.61 -12.65 0.59
C ASN A 101 -2.26 -12.90 -0.89
N PRO A 102 -1.50 -13.96 -1.23
CA PRO A 102 -1.12 -14.26 -2.60
C PRO A 102 -2.20 -15.03 -3.39
N PHE A 103 -3.28 -15.47 -2.75
CA PHE A 103 -4.38 -16.17 -3.38
C PHE A 103 -5.61 -15.27 -3.50
N ALA A 104 -6.11 -15.07 -4.71
CA ALA A 104 -7.22 -14.15 -5.00
C ALA A 104 -8.50 -14.45 -4.19
N ASN A 105 -8.86 -15.74 -4.07
CA ASN A 105 -10.03 -16.16 -3.31
C ASN A 105 -9.90 -15.86 -1.81
N GLU A 106 -8.75 -16.14 -1.22
CA GLU A 106 -8.48 -15.84 0.19
C GLU A 106 -8.36 -14.32 0.43
N ARG A 107 -7.72 -13.61 -0.53
CA ARG A 107 -7.64 -12.14 -0.49
C ARG A 107 -9.02 -11.51 -0.52
N LEU A 108 -9.92 -12.03 -1.35
CA LEU A 108 -11.30 -11.55 -1.43
C LEU A 108 -12.05 -11.66 -0.10
N GLU A 109 -11.82 -12.72 0.66
CA GLU A 109 -12.44 -12.91 1.98
C GLU A 109 -12.04 -11.83 2.98
N MET A 110 -10.84 -11.25 2.84
CA MET A 110 -10.29 -10.22 3.72
C MET A 110 -10.46 -8.82 3.16
N MET A 111 -10.36 -8.68 1.84
CA MET A 111 -10.27 -7.42 1.11
C MET A 111 -11.25 -7.41 -0.07
N PRO A 112 -12.45 -6.85 0.10
CA PRO A 112 -13.45 -6.79 -0.98
C PRO A 112 -13.01 -6.07 -2.25
N ALA A 113 -11.95 -5.25 -2.16
CA ALA A 113 -11.33 -4.59 -3.31
C ALA A 113 -10.84 -5.57 -4.40
N GLU A 114 -10.57 -6.84 -4.03
CA GLU A 114 -10.22 -7.91 -4.97
C GLU A 114 -11.27 -8.11 -6.06
N ASN A 115 -12.55 -7.88 -5.77
CA ASN A 115 -13.64 -7.94 -6.77
C ASN A 115 -13.54 -6.85 -7.83
N ALA A 116 -13.00 -5.69 -7.47
CA ALA A 116 -12.94 -4.55 -8.38
C ALA A 116 -11.70 -4.63 -9.29
N PHE A 117 -10.60 -5.14 -8.78
CA PHE A 117 -9.35 -5.33 -9.52
C PHE A 117 -8.52 -6.44 -8.87
N SER A 118 -8.61 -7.62 -9.46
CA SER A 118 -7.96 -8.82 -8.92
C SER A 118 -6.43 -8.75 -9.00
N LEU A 119 -5.77 -9.38 -8.02
CA LEU A 119 -4.30 -9.56 -8.05
C LEU A 119 -3.83 -10.29 -9.32
N THR A 120 -4.65 -11.16 -9.89
CA THR A 120 -4.35 -11.86 -11.13
C THR A 120 -4.32 -10.94 -12.36
N GLU A 121 -4.89 -9.74 -12.25
CA GLU A 121 -4.89 -8.73 -13.30
C GLU A 121 -3.81 -7.67 -13.04
N PHE A 122 -3.71 -7.13 -11.82
CA PHE A 122 -2.79 -6.03 -11.58
C PHE A 122 -1.33 -6.48 -11.44
N LEU A 123 -1.02 -7.67 -10.92
CA LEU A 123 0.37 -8.13 -10.82
C LEU A 123 1.05 -8.28 -12.19
N PRO A 124 0.42 -8.91 -13.21
CA PRO A 124 1.00 -8.94 -14.55
C PRO A 124 1.17 -7.54 -15.18
N MET A 125 0.33 -6.57 -14.82
CA MET A 125 0.49 -5.19 -15.28
C MET A 125 1.70 -4.55 -14.61
N LEU A 126 1.87 -4.71 -13.30
CA LEU A 126 3.02 -4.20 -12.56
C LEU A 126 4.34 -4.83 -13.03
N ALA A 127 4.33 -6.12 -13.39
CA ALA A 127 5.51 -6.82 -13.90
C ALA A 127 6.02 -6.30 -15.25
N LYS A 128 5.21 -5.56 -16.00
CA LYS A 128 5.61 -4.92 -17.26
C LYS A 128 6.24 -3.55 -17.08
N MET A 129 6.21 -2.99 -15.87
CA MET A 129 6.75 -1.66 -15.58
C MET A 129 8.24 -1.76 -15.25
N ASP A 130 8.98 -0.69 -15.56
CA ASP A 130 10.37 -0.56 -15.14
C ASP A 130 10.45 -0.02 -13.71
N TRP A 131 11.03 -0.81 -12.81
CA TRP A 131 11.23 -0.48 -11.40
C TRP A 131 12.71 -0.27 -11.03
N THR A 132 13.61 -0.31 -12.00
CA THR A 132 15.07 -0.40 -11.76
C THR A 132 15.72 0.93 -11.37
N HIS A 133 15.14 2.09 -11.71
CA HIS A 133 15.84 3.37 -11.60
C HIS A 133 15.43 4.23 -10.41
N GLN A 134 14.34 4.97 -10.52
CA GLN A 134 13.96 5.93 -9.49
C GLN A 134 12.77 5.47 -8.64
N ARG A 135 11.87 4.75 -9.29
CA ARG A 135 10.63 4.30 -8.70
C ARG A 135 10.83 2.96 -8.00
N ARG A 136 10.30 2.83 -6.80
CA ARG A 136 10.32 1.58 -6.05
C ARG A 136 8.91 1.01 -5.99
N LEU A 137 8.82 -0.31 -6.17
CA LEU A 137 7.64 -1.10 -5.86
C LEU A 137 7.84 -1.82 -4.53
N SER A 138 6.86 -1.71 -3.64
CA SER A 138 6.77 -2.54 -2.45
C SER A 138 5.40 -3.20 -2.33
N PHE A 139 5.36 -4.34 -1.65
CA PHE A 139 4.14 -5.03 -1.30
C PHE A 139 4.01 -5.07 0.22
N GLU A 140 2.89 -4.60 0.71
CA GLU A 140 2.56 -4.63 2.12
C GLU A 140 1.86 -5.96 2.44
N TYR A 141 2.40 -6.72 3.40
CA TYR A 141 1.93 -8.03 3.75
C TYR A 141 1.75 -8.14 5.26
N ILE A 142 0.52 -7.89 5.73
CA ILE A 142 0.16 -8.16 7.12
C ILE A 142 0.13 -9.66 7.33
N VAL A 143 0.87 -10.15 8.31
CA VAL A 143 0.96 -11.57 8.63
C VAL A 143 -0.06 -11.91 9.71
N PHE A 144 -1.04 -12.72 9.34
CA PHE A 144 -2.09 -13.20 10.23
C PHE A 144 -1.81 -14.66 10.61
N GLY A 145 -1.75 -14.92 11.90
CA GLY A 145 -1.47 -16.27 12.44
C GLY A 145 -2.49 -17.30 11.99
N GLY A 146 -2.01 -18.38 11.37
CA GLY A 146 -2.82 -19.49 10.87
C GLY A 146 -3.64 -19.19 9.61
N LEU A 147 -3.49 -18.00 9.00
CA LEU A 147 -4.30 -17.61 7.85
C LEU A 147 -3.46 -17.47 6.57
N ASN A 148 -2.43 -16.63 6.59
CA ASN A 148 -1.60 -16.32 5.41
C ASN A 148 -0.10 -16.52 5.67
N ASP A 149 0.26 -17.19 6.72
CA ASP A 149 1.61 -17.36 7.27
C ASP A 149 2.20 -18.76 7.05
N THR A 150 1.65 -19.55 6.13
CA THR A 150 2.06 -20.94 5.89
C THR A 150 3.10 -21.05 4.75
N PRO A 151 3.84 -22.19 4.67
CA PRO A 151 4.76 -22.46 3.55
C PRO A 151 4.12 -22.42 2.16
N ARG A 152 2.81 -22.71 2.08
CA ARG A 152 2.03 -22.57 0.83
C ARG A 152 1.96 -21.09 0.40
N HIS A 153 1.68 -20.19 1.35
CA HIS A 153 1.60 -18.76 1.09
C HIS A 153 2.96 -18.18 0.72
N ALA A 154 4.02 -18.56 1.44
CA ALA A 154 5.38 -18.11 1.14
C ALA A 154 5.83 -18.49 -0.28
N ARG A 155 5.62 -19.77 -0.67
CA ARG A 155 5.95 -20.24 -2.04
C ARG A 155 5.19 -19.47 -3.11
N GLU A 156 3.88 -19.24 -2.91
CA GLU A 156 3.06 -18.52 -3.88
C GLU A 156 3.45 -17.05 -3.94
N LEU A 157 3.75 -16.43 -2.81
CA LEU A 157 4.25 -15.04 -2.75
C LEU A 157 5.53 -14.90 -3.58
N VAL A 158 6.51 -15.76 -3.37
CA VAL A 158 7.76 -15.78 -4.16
C VAL A 158 7.45 -15.98 -5.64
N ARG A 159 6.60 -16.97 -5.99
CA ARG A 159 6.22 -17.25 -7.39
C ARG A 159 5.61 -16.04 -8.09
N LEU A 160 4.71 -15.33 -7.41
CA LEU A 160 4.00 -14.17 -7.98
C LEU A 160 4.91 -12.96 -8.14
N LEU A 161 5.84 -12.74 -7.20
CA LEU A 161 6.66 -11.53 -7.15
C LEU A 161 8.03 -11.67 -7.82
N ALA A 162 8.50 -12.89 -8.06
CA ALA A 162 9.79 -13.15 -8.73
C ALA A 162 9.99 -12.42 -10.08
N PRO A 163 8.95 -12.14 -10.90
CA PRO A 163 9.13 -11.39 -12.14
C PRO A 163 9.40 -9.89 -11.96
N MET A 164 9.35 -9.36 -10.73
CA MET A 164 9.42 -7.93 -10.43
C MET A 164 10.59 -7.60 -9.51
N GLU A 165 11.27 -6.48 -9.78
CA GLU A 165 12.16 -5.89 -8.78
C GLU A 165 11.31 -5.16 -7.73
N CYS A 166 11.10 -5.80 -6.59
CA CYS A 166 10.22 -5.30 -5.55
C CYS A 166 10.74 -5.62 -4.16
N ARG A 167 10.08 -5.05 -3.15
CA ARG A 167 10.28 -5.37 -1.74
C ARG A 167 8.97 -5.86 -1.14
N VAL A 168 9.06 -6.71 -0.13
CA VAL A 168 7.91 -7.12 0.68
C VAL A 168 8.13 -6.62 2.10
N ASN A 169 7.21 -5.81 2.59
CA ASN A 169 7.15 -5.38 3.98
C ASN A 169 6.25 -6.33 4.75
N LEU A 170 6.84 -7.18 5.58
CA LEU A 170 6.09 -8.01 6.50
C LEU A 170 5.64 -7.18 7.69
N ILE A 171 4.34 -7.06 7.87
CA ILE A 171 3.72 -6.24 8.92
C ILE A 171 3.13 -7.16 9.97
N ARG A 172 3.53 -6.98 11.23
CA ARG A 172 2.89 -7.65 12.35
C ARG A 172 1.47 -7.10 12.52
N PHE A 173 0.49 -7.97 12.57
CA PHE A 173 -0.87 -7.56 12.87
C PHE A 173 -1.01 -7.19 14.34
N HIS A 174 -1.52 -6.00 14.61
CA HIS A 174 -1.97 -5.58 15.92
C HIS A 174 -3.48 -5.78 16.02
N GLU A 175 -3.90 -6.57 16.98
CA GLU A 175 -5.32 -6.91 17.14
C GLU A 175 -6.15 -5.65 17.39
N ILE A 176 -7.28 -5.60 16.74
CA ILE A 176 -8.29 -4.56 16.91
C ILE A 176 -9.53 -5.15 17.57
N PRO A 177 -10.33 -4.35 18.30
CA PRO A 177 -11.54 -4.86 18.95
C PRO A 177 -12.43 -5.61 17.96
N ASP A 178 -12.99 -6.73 18.41
CA ASP A 178 -13.89 -7.59 17.62
C ASP A 178 -13.32 -8.10 16.29
N SER A 179 -11.99 -8.21 16.19
CA SER A 179 -11.32 -8.80 15.04
C SER A 179 -11.32 -10.34 15.14
N PRO A 180 -11.66 -11.06 14.08
CA PRO A 180 -11.45 -12.50 14.04
C PRO A 180 -10.00 -12.88 13.72
N PHE A 181 -9.12 -11.90 13.45
CA PHE A 181 -7.74 -12.11 13.06
C PHE A 181 -6.81 -11.94 14.26
N HIS A 182 -5.74 -12.76 14.28
CA HIS A 182 -4.67 -12.73 15.28
C HIS A 182 -3.32 -12.48 14.60
N GLY A 183 -2.37 -11.90 15.33
CA GLY A 183 -1.01 -11.74 14.84
C GLY A 183 -0.27 -13.08 14.77
N ALA A 184 0.65 -13.20 13.81
CA ALA A 184 1.55 -14.35 13.73
C ALA A 184 2.59 -14.30 14.86
N GLN A 185 3.08 -15.49 15.26
CA GLN A 185 4.15 -15.62 16.24
C GLN A 185 5.48 -15.08 15.68
N GLU A 186 6.41 -14.70 16.59
CA GLU A 186 7.70 -14.14 16.19
C GLU A 186 8.50 -15.08 15.31
N GLU A 187 8.50 -16.37 15.66
CA GLU A 187 9.23 -17.40 14.92
C GLU A 187 8.72 -17.51 13.48
N THR A 188 7.41 -17.36 13.27
CA THR A 188 6.79 -17.37 11.94
C THR A 188 7.17 -16.12 11.15
N MET A 189 7.20 -14.94 11.79
CA MET A 189 7.65 -13.69 11.16
C MET A 189 9.11 -13.79 10.71
N VAL A 190 9.99 -14.32 11.57
CA VAL A 190 11.41 -14.54 11.25
C VAL A 190 11.55 -15.54 10.10
N TRP A 191 10.85 -16.66 10.17
CA TRP A 191 10.87 -17.68 9.11
C TRP A 191 10.41 -17.09 7.76
N LEU A 192 9.30 -16.34 7.71
CA LEU A 192 8.82 -15.71 6.49
C LEU A 192 9.80 -14.68 5.92
N ARG A 193 10.50 -13.95 6.77
CA ARG A 193 11.52 -12.98 6.35
C ARG A 193 12.71 -13.68 5.68
N ASP A 194 13.12 -14.83 6.22
CA ASP A 194 14.33 -15.55 5.81
C ASP A 194 14.05 -16.50 4.62
N TYR A 195 12.77 -16.77 4.32
CA TYR A 195 12.35 -17.61 3.20
C TYR A 195 12.52 -16.89 1.87
#